data_39744a85a640e413360a0f6d6c2c2545
#
_entry.id   39744a85a640e413360a0f6d6c2c2545
#
_cell.length_a   1.000
_cell.length_b   1.000
_cell.length_c   1.000
_cell.angle_alpha   90.00
_cell.angle_beta   90.00
_cell.angle_gamma   90.00
#
_symmetry.space_group_name_H-M   'P 1'
#
loop_
_entity.id
_entity.type
_entity.pdbx_description
1 polymer ?
#
loop_
_entity_poly.entity_id
_entity_poly.type
_entity_poly.pdbx_seq_one_letter_code
_entity_poly.pdbx_strand_id
1 'polypeptide(L)' 'MPSVSLKVTRPAPDSAEYRGPEAAKPLFRGNGDTDYVCGGCGAVMAAAMAPSQHVIVDVATCSACGAENEFPPELRA' A
#
# COMPACT_ATOMS: atom_id res chain seq x y z
N MET A 1 1.19 10.72 11.86
CA MET A 1 2.09 10.46 10.74
C MET A 1 1.32 10.69 9.45
N PRO A 2 1.92 11.33 8.43
CA PRO A 2 1.23 11.51 7.16
C PRO A 2 0.98 10.16 6.49
N SER A 3 -0.15 10.06 5.83
CA SER A 3 -0.47 8.88 5.05
C SER A 3 -0.94 9.30 3.66
N VAL A 4 -0.51 8.52 2.66
CA VAL A 4 -0.82 8.77 1.25
C VAL A 4 -1.63 7.60 0.74
N SER A 5 -2.79 7.89 0.15
CA SER A 5 -3.63 6.87 -0.44
C SER A 5 -3.07 6.49 -1.82
N LEU A 6 -2.85 5.21 -2.03
CA LEU A 6 -2.35 4.72 -3.31
C LEU A 6 -3.48 4.68 -4.34
N LYS A 7 -3.09 4.58 -5.61
CA LYS A 7 -4.05 4.51 -6.71
C LYS A 7 -4.40 3.05 -6.98
N VAL A 8 -5.68 2.72 -6.87
CA VAL A 8 -6.16 1.37 -7.19
C VAL A 8 -6.17 1.23 -8.70
N THR A 9 -5.39 0.28 -9.23
CA THR A 9 -5.33 -0.02 -10.66
C THR A 9 -6.25 -1.18 -11.03
N ARG A 10 -6.54 -2.05 -10.06
CA ARG A 10 -7.49 -3.14 -10.24
C ARG A 10 -8.26 -3.32 -8.93
N PRO A 11 -9.60 -3.20 -8.97
CA PRO A 11 -10.40 -3.33 -7.75
C PRO A 11 -10.33 -4.77 -7.21
N ALA A 12 -10.67 -4.91 -5.92
CA ALA A 12 -10.71 -6.22 -5.29
C ALA A 12 -11.71 -7.13 -6.02
N PRO A 13 -11.36 -8.42 -6.21
CA PRO A 13 -12.32 -9.36 -6.80
C PRO A 13 -13.53 -9.54 -5.89
N ASP A 14 -14.69 -9.83 -6.48
CA ASP A 14 -15.90 -10.09 -5.71
C ASP A 14 -15.75 -11.27 -4.77
N SER A 15 -14.87 -12.21 -5.12
CA SER A 15 -14.60 -13.39 -4.30
C SER A 15 -13.58 -13.13 -3.20
N ALA A 16 -12.96 -11.95 -3.15
CA ALA A 16 -11.96 -11.64 -2.14
C ALA A 16 -12.62 -11.48 -0.77
N GLU A 17 -12.01 -12.09 0.24
CA GLU A 17 -12.48 -11.98 1.61
C GLU A 17 -11.80 -10.80 2.29
N TYR A 18 -12.59 -9.79 2.65
CA TYR A 18 -12.05 -8.62 3.32
C TYR A 18 -11.86 -8.90 4.81
N ARG A 19 -10.62 -8.73 5.27
CA ARG A 19 -10.24 -9.03 6.66
C ARG A 19 -10.08 -7.78 7.53
N GLY A 20 -10.26 -6.60 6.94
CA GLY A 20 -10.05 -5.35 7.65
C GLY A 20 -8.61 -4.84 7.53
N PRO A 21 -8.40 -3.53 7.72
CA PRO A 21 -7.06 -2.93 7.54
C PRO A 21 -6.00 -3.49 8.48
N GLU A 22 -6.39 -3.88 9.69
CA GLU A 22 -5.45 -4.39 10.69
C GLU A 22 -4.93 -5.79 10.35
N ALA A 23 -5.62 -6.53 9.50
CA ALA A 23 -5.21 -7.88 9.11
C ALA A 23 -4.04 -7.85 8.12
N ALA A 24 -3.86 -6.74 7.41
CA ALA A 24 -2.80 -6.62 6.43
C ALA A 24 -1.50 -6.21 7.09
N LYS A 25 -0.39 -6.81 6.66
CA LYS A 25 0.94 -6.39 7.08
C LYS A 25 1.57 -5.54 5.99
N PRO A 26 2.32 -4.49 6.33
CA PRO A 26 3.01 -3.70 5.33
C PRO A 26 3.97 -4.56 4.51
N LEU A 27 3.97 -4.35 3.20
CA LEU A 27 4.90 -5.04 2.30
C LEU A 27 6.30 -4.47 2.42
N PHE A 28 6.40 -3.19 2.75
CA PHE A 28 7.66 -2.48 2.87
C PHE A 28 7.66 -1.68 4.15
N ARG A 29 8.83 -1.57 4.78
CA ARG A 29 9.03 -0.73 5.96
C ARG A 29 10.24 0.14 5.76
N GLY A 30 10.16 1.40 6.20
CA GLY A 30 11.23 2.36 6.08
C GLY A 30 11.63 2.95 7.42
N ASN A 31 12.46 3.99 7.38
CA ASN A 31 12.94 4.69 8.56
C ASN A 31 12.39 6.13 8.63
N GLY A 32 11.34 6.43 7.89
CA GLY A 32 10.73 7.75 7.86
C GLY A 32 9.42 7.79 8.63
N ASP A 33 8.51 8.62 8.17
CA ASP A 33 7.25 8.86 8.86
C ASP A 33 6.02 8.84 7.94
N THR A 34 6.18 8.47 6.67
CA THR A 34 5.08 8.49 5.72
C THR A 34 4.58 7.08 5.43
N ASP A 35 3.29 6.86 5.64
CA ASP A 35 2.65 5.59 5.31
C ASP A 35 1.95 5.70 3.96
N TYR A 36 2.02 4.63 3.18
CA TYR A 36 1.27 4.51 1.93
C TYR A 36 0.23 3.43 2.12
N VAL A 37 -1.03 3.80 1.90
CA VAL A 37 -2.16 2.92 2.22
C VAL A 37 -2.93 2.53 0.96
N CYS A 38 -3.58 1.38 1.03
CA CYS A 38 -4.44 0.89 -0.06
C CYS A 38 -5.54 1.90 -0.34
N GLY A 39 -5.70 2.28 -1.61
CA GLY A 39 -6.76 3.19 -2.03
C GLY A 39 -8.16 2.61 -1.91
N GLY A 40 -8.28 1.29 -1.75
CA GLY A 40 -9.57 0.63 -1.62
C GLY A 40 -10.03 0.46 -0.17
N CYS A 41 -9.14 -0.01 0.72
CA CYS A 41 -9.54 -0.34 2.09
C CYS A 41 -8.78 0.43 3.17
N GLY A 42 -7.70 1.14 2.81
CA GLY A 42 -6.93 1.91 3.79
C GLY A 42 -5.88 1.14 4.55
N ALA A 43 -5.65 -0.13 4.23
CA ALA A 43 -4.61 -0.92 4.87
C ALA A 43 -3.22 -0.38 4.50
N VAL A 44 -2.31 -0.34 5.47
CA VAL A 44 -0.96 0.15 5.22
C VAL A 44 -0.20 -0.84 4.34
N MET A 45 0.28 -0.38 3.20
CA MET A 45 1.04 -1.21 2.26
C MET A 45 2.54 -0.93 2.34
N ALA A 46 2.93 0.33 2.58
CA ALA A 46 4.32 0.70 2.84
C ALA A 46 4.34 1.58 4.06
N ALA A 47 5.01 1.14 5.13
CA ALA A 47 4.96 1.82 6.42
C ALA A 47 6.22 2.63 6.67
N ALA A 48 6.06 3.84 7.20
CA ALA A 48 7.16 4.69 7.68
C ALA A 48 8.25 4.89 6.62
N MET A 49 7.85 5.23 5.39
CA MET A 49 8.81 5.44 4.31
C MET A 49 9.48 6.81 4.43
N ALA A 50 10.80 6.83 4.29
CA ALA A 50 11.57 8.08 4.24
C ALA A 50 11.61 8.60 2.80
N PRO A 51 11.84 9.91 2.59
CA PRO A 51 11.92 10.46 1.23
C PRO A 51 12.98 9.82 0.34
N SER A 52 14.06 9.29 0.95
CA SER A 52 15.13 8.64 0.21
C SER A 52 14.90 7.15 -0.03
N GLN A 53 13.83 6.60 0.50
CA GLN A 53 13.53 5.17 0.38
C GLN A 53 12.55 4.92 -0.75
N HIS A 54 12.76 3.81 -1.44
CA HIS A 54 11.96 3.45 -2.61
C HIS A 54 11.58 1.98 -2.57
N VAL A 55 10.46 1.66 -3.23
CA VAL A 55 10.05 0.28 -3.41
C VAL A 55 10.53 -0.24 -4.76
N ILE A 56 10.72 -1.55 -4.85
CA ILE A 56 11.28 -2.16 -6.05
C ILE A 56 10.20 -2.65 -7.03
N VAL A 57 8.94 -2.42 -6.70
CA VAL A 57 7.82 -2.84 -7.55
C VAL A 57 6.96 -1.63 -7.91
N ASP A 58 6.30 -1.69 -9.07
CA ASP A 58 5.43 -0.60 -9.50
C ASP A 58 4.03 -0.72 -8.89
N VAL A 59 3.55 -1.95 -8.74
CA VAL A 59 2.22 -2.24 -8.20
C VAL A 59 2.30 -3.38 -7.21
N ALA A 60 1.34 -3.46 -6.32
CA ALA A 60 1.25 -4.55 -5.35
C ALA A 60 -0.21 -4.81 -5.00
N THR A 61 -0.50 -6.06 -4.63
CA THR A 61 -1.84 -6.46 -4.22
C THR A 61 -1.98 -6.31 -2.72
N CYS A 62 -3.05 -5.62 -2.30
CA CYS A 62 -3.36 -5.45 -0.88
C CYS A 62 -3.74 -6.80 -0.27
N SER A 63 -3.09 -7.19 0.82
CA SER A 63 -3.37 -8.46 1.49
C SER A 63 -4.67 -8.44 2.29
N ALA A 64 -5.24 -7.25 2.54
CA ALA A 64 -6.50 -7.14 3.29
C ALA A 64 -7.71 -7.29 2.38
N CYS A 65 -7.74 -6.63 1.23
CA CYS A 65 -8.91 -6.63 0.36
C CYS A 65 -8.68 -7.24 -1.02
N GLY A 66 -7.42 -7.42 -1.44
CA GLY A 66 -7.10 -8.00 -2.74
C GLY A 66 -7.04 -6.99 -3.89
N ALA A 67 -7.23 -5.71 -3.62
CA ALA A 67 -7.12 -4.69 -4.66
C ALA A 67 -5.66 -4.48 -5.04
N GLU A 68 -5.40 -4.26 -6.32
CA GLU A 68 -4.07 -3.93 -6.81
C GLU A 68 -3.87 -2.42 -6.77
N ASN A 69 -2.78 -1.97 -6.18
CA ASN A 69 -2.46 -0.55 -6.04
C ASN A 69 -1.15 -0.22 -6.72
N GLU A 70 -1.08 0.96 -7.33
CA GLU A 70 0.13 1.47 -7.96
C GLU A 70 0.84 2.43 -7.02
N PHE A 71 2.14 2.22 -6.83
CA PHE A 71 2.96 3.14 -6.06
C PHE A 71 3.27 4.39 -6.86
N PRO A 72 3.34 5.58 -6.22
CA PRO A 72 3.64 6.81 -6.95
C PRO A 72 5.07 6.80 -7.52
N PRO A 73 5.33 7.54 -8.63
CA PRO A 73 6.66 7.53 -9.24
C PRO A 73 7.79 7.93 -8.30
N GLU A 74 7.54 8.83 -7.38
CA GLU A 74 8.56 9.29 -6.41
C GLU A 74 8.92 8.21 -5.40
N LEU A 75 8.09 7.17 -5.24
CA LEU A 75 8.37 6.06 -4.34
C LEU A 75 9.01 4.87 -5.07
N ARG A 76 8.83 4.79 -6.36
CA ARG A 76 9.40 3.67 -7.14
C ARG A 76 10.89 3.87 -7.36
N ALA A 77 11.62 2.77 -7.33
CA ALA A 77 13.06 2.80 -7.59
C ALA A 77 13.39 3.16 -9.03
#